data_0113cfb52c517ca5f09fd16239352695
#
_entry.id   0113cfb52c517ca5f09fd16239352695
#
_cell.length_a   1.000
_cell.length_b   1.000
_cell.length_c   1.000
_cell.angle_alpha   90.00
_cell.angle_beta   90.00
_cell.angle_gamma   90.00
#
_symmetry.space_group_name_H-M   'P 1'
#
loop_
_entity.id
_entity.type
_entity.pdbx_description
1 polymer ?
#
loop_
_entity_poly.entity_id
_entity_poly.type
_entity_poly.pdbx_seq_one_letter_code
_entity_poly.pdbx_strand_id
1 'polypeptide(L)'
;VSGKDGQITADFDTAQSFLIGKSVVGGNSTSTLNFSNNAVWKMTGDSDVTHLTVKNGAVLDMTADSGRYSNLDVTDLTADKGNFIMSVGAVDGEGKYSDKLNIVNSAAGTNTLQIVSNGGLEAAANNNAVLISGAVADTKFIVDGPVYANGLYEYDLELATQENQGKYDWKIGSYTKAAIDSVNSFAAGNQVAYSAWVDGN
;
A
#
# COMPACT_ATOMS: atom_id res chain seq x y z
N VAL A 1 23.98 3.10 10.04
CA VAL A 1 24.78 2.22 10.90
C VAL A 1 24.87 0.88 10.20
N SER A 2 26.04 0.37 9.96
CA SER A 2 26.26 -0.99 9.45
C SER A 2 27.16 -1.73 10.42
N GLY A 3 26.71 -2.86 10.90
CA GLY A 3 27.48 -3.77 11.74
C GLY A 3 27.35 -5.18 11.21
N LYS A 4 28.41 -5.95 11.26
CA LYS A 4 28.36 -7.39 11.05
C LYS A 4 27.97 -8.01 12.40
N ASP A 5 26.89 -8.80 12.42
CA ASP A 5 26.37 -9.45 13.63
C ASP A 5 25.91 -8.43 14.72
N GLY A 6 25.30 -7.32 14.28
CA GLY A 6 24.83 -6.25 15.15
C GLY A 6 23.32 -6.28 15.41
N GLN A 7 22.91 -5.59 16.46
CA GLN A 7 21.51 -5.30 16.73
C GLN A 7 21.27 -3.80 16.66
N ILE A 8 20.17 -3.40 16.00
CA ILE A 8 19.72 -2.01 15.95
C ILE A 8 18.30 -1.96 16.45
N THR A 9 18.02 -1.05 17.40
CA THR A 9 16.66 -0.69 17.79
C THR A 9 16.47 0.81 17.57
N ALA A 10 15.38 1.19 16.92
CA ALA A 10 15.01 2.57 16.74
C ALA A 10 13.51 2.74 17.04
N ASP A 11 13.21 3.72 17.89
CA ASP A 11 11.86 4.06 18.34
C ASP A 11 11.45 5.42 17.76
N PHE A 12 10.30 5.44 17.10
CA PHE A 12 9.66 6.62 16.52
C PHE A 12 8.26 6.70 17.13
N ASP A 13 8.05 7.54 18.13
CA ASP A 13 6.89 7.49 19.00
C ASP A 13 6.07 8.78 19.06
N THR A 14 6.32 9.72 18.18
CA THR A 14 5.58 10.98 18.05
C THR A 14 5.25 11.30 16.60
N ALA A 15 4.25 12.15 16.37
CA ALA A 15 3.87 12.62 15.05
C ALA A 15 4.97 13.42 14.31
N GLN A 16 6.00 13.88 15.03
CA GLN A 16 7.16 14.55 14.46
C GLN A 16 8.32 13.60 14.17
N SER A 17 8.23 12.35 14.66
CA SER A 17 9.26 11.33 14.43
C SER A 17 9.09 10.72 13.04
N PHE A 18 10.16 10.66 12.27
CA PHE A 18 10.10 10.04 10.96
C PHE A 18 11.42 9.37 10.56
N LEU A 19 11.30 8.39 9.69
CA LEU A 19 12.40 7.76 8.97
C LEU A 19 12.16 7.96 7.47
N ILE A 20 13.13 8.51 6.74
CA ILE A 20 13.13 8.50 5.28
C ILE A 20 14.32 7.68 4.84
N GLY A 21 14.07 6.57 4.14
CA GLY A 21 15.13 5.67 3.71
C GLY A 21 14.70 4.23 3.67
N LYS A 22 15.66 3.36 3.39
CA LYS A 22 15.50 1.91 3.43
C LYS A 22 16.20 1.30 4.62
N SER A 23 15.69 0.18 5.10
CA SER A 23 16.34 -0.71 6.06
C SER A 23 16.92 -1.92 5.33
N VAL A 24 18.14 -2.28 5.66
CA VAL A 24 18.78 -3.48 5.13
C VAL A 24 19.45 -4.23 6.27
N VAL A 25 19.04 -5.47 6.48
CA VAL A 25 19.60 -6.37 7.50
C VAL A 25 20.54 -7.35 6.83
N GLY A 26 21.80 -7.37 7.22
CA GLY A 26 22.82 -8.23 6.63
C GLY A 26 23.43 -9.23 7.62
N GLY A 27 23.85 -10.38 7.14
CA GLY A 27 24.50 -11.40 7.97
C GLY A 27 23.56 -11.97 9.03
N ASN A 28 24.08 -12.08 10.27
CA ASN A 28 23.30 -12.52 11.44
C ASN A 28 22.78 -11.33 12.27
N SER A 29 22.66 -10.16 11.66
CA SER A 29 22.18 -8.94 12.33
C SER A 29 20.66 -8.96 12.49
N THR A 30 20.17 -8.19 13.44
CA THR A 30 18.73 -7.96 13.66
C THR A 30 18.44 -6.48 13.70
N SER A 31 17.26 -6.11 13.17
CA SER A 31 16.73 -4.75 13.28
C SER A 31 15.38 -4.77 13.97
N THR A 32 15.18 -3.82 14.88
CA THR A 32 13.89 -3.55 15.51
C THR A 32 13.52 -2.11 15.23
N LEU A 33 12.45 -1.92 14.48
CA LEU A 33 11.91 -0.59 14.17
C LEU A 33 10.52 -0.46 14.76
N ASN A 34 10.33 0.50 15.64
CA ASN A 34 9.05 0.74 16.31
C ASN A 34 8.50 2.10 15.89
N PHE A 35 7.34 2.09 15.23
CA PHE A 35 6.60 3.29 14.85
C PHE A 35 5.27 3.32 15.59
N SER A 36 4.98 4.42 16.27
CA SER A 36 3.72 4.63 16.98
C SER A 36 3.32 6.10 16.99
N ASN A 37 2.07 6.39 17.40
CA ASN A 37 1.58 7.74 17.64
C ASN A 37 1.78 8.69 16.43
N ASN A 38 1.35 8.24 15.25
CA ASN A 38 1.45 8.95 13.97
C ASN A 38 2.89 9.20 13.46
N ALA A 39 3.88 8.50 13.98
CA ALA A 39 5.21 8.50 13.40
C ALA A 39 5.19 7.94 11.97
N VAL A 40 6.13 8.34 11.12
CA VAL A 40 6.12 8.02 9.69
C VAL A 40 7.40 7.32 9.29
N TRP A 41 7.27 6.20 8.58
CA TRP A 41 8.36 5.66 7.77
C TRP A 41 8.03 5.82 6.28
N LYS A 42 8.83 6.62 5.60
CA LYS A 42 8.80 6.77 4.15
C LYS A 42 9.92 5.97 3.53
N MET A 43 9.57 4.83 2.95
CA MET A 43 10.53 3.95 2.29
C MET A 43 11.04 4.57 0.99
N THR A 44 12.31 4.34 0.68
CA THR A 44 12.94 4.80 -0.58
C THR A 44 13.47 3.64 -1.42
N GLY A 45 12.96 2.44 -1.22
CA GLY A 45 13.29 1.24 -1.98
C GLY A 45 13.17 -0.01 -1.14
N ASP A 46 13.47 -1.15 -1.74
CA ASP A 46 13.37 -2.47 -1.11
C ASP A 46 14.06 -2.48 0.26
N SER A 47 13.35 -3.01 1.24
CA SER A 47 13.76 -3.00 2.65
C SER A 47 13.49 -4.35 3.31
N ASP A 48 14.26 -4.64 4.35
CA ASP A 48 14.03 -5.77 5.25
C ASP A 48 14.17 -5.34 6.71
N VAL A 49 13.36 -5.93 7.57
CA VAL A 49 13.32 -5.66 9.01
C VAL A 49 13.06 -6.95 9.77
N THR A 50 13.81 -7.21 10.84
CA THR A 50 13.57 -8.37 11.68
C THR A 50 12.29 -8.22 12.50
N HIS A 51 12.17 -7.12 13.26
CA HIS A 51 11.00 -6.83 14.09
C HIS A 51 10.45 -5.45 13.75
N LEU A 52 9.25 -5.40 13.19
CA LEU A 52 8.56 -4.16 12.83
C LEU A 52 7.31 -3.97 13.67
N THR A 53 7.20 -2.83 14.32
CA THR A 53 5.98 -2.38 14.99
C THR A 53 5.40 -1.18 14.27
N VAL A 54 4.09 -1.22 13.92
CA VAL A 54 3.33 -0.10 13.32
C VAL A 54 2.00 0.03 14.06
N LYS A 55 1.88 1.00 14.97
CA LYS A 55 0.73 1.13 15.86
C LYS A 55 0.20 2.55 16.00
N ASN A 56 -1.03 2.68 16.49
CA ASN A 56 -1.62 3.96 16.93
C ASN A 56 -1.50 5.07 15.88
N GLY A 57 -1.91 4.82 14.66
CA GLY A 57 -1.88 5.80 13.58
C GLY A 57 -0.53 5.96 12.88
N ALA A 58 0.51 5.22 13.29
CA ALA A 58 1.78 5.27 12.58
C ALA A 58 1.62 4.89 11.10
N VAL A 59 2.40 5.53 10.24
CA VAL A 59 2.31 5.42 8.79
C VAL A 59 3.54 4.72 8.23
N LEU A 60 3.32 3.68 7.46
CA LEU A 60 4.32 3.06 6.60
C LEU A 60 3.99 3.43 5.15
N ASP A 61 4.76 4.33 4.57
CA ASP A 61 4.61 4.79 3.18
C ASP A 61 5.65 4.10 2.30
N MET A 62 5.20 3.18 1.45
CA MET A 62 6.03 2.44 0.50
C MET A 62 6.09 3.12 -0.88
N THR A 63 5.33 4.21 -1.10
CA THR A 63 5.15 4.86 -2.41
C THR A 63 6.28 5.81 -2.79
N ALA A 64 7.35 5.88 -2.04
CA ALA A 64 8.37 6.93 -2.17
C ALA A 64 9.23 6.85 -3.43
N ASP A 65 9.29 5.70 -4.09
CA ASP A 65 10.07 5.52 -5.31
C ASP A 65 9.15 5.61 -6.54
N SER A 66 9.10 6.78 -7.17
CA SER A 66 8.25 7.02 -8.34
C SER A 66 8.65 6.14 -9.53
N GLY A 67 7.72 5.31 -10.00
CA GLY A 67 7.88 4.47 -11.18
C GLY A 67 8.44 3.07 -10.93
N ARG A 68 8.65 2.68 -9.66
CA ARG A 68 9.06 1.34 -9.24
C ARG A 68 8.22 0.93 -8.04
N TYR A 69 8.02 -0.38 -7.89
CA TYR A 69 7.37 -0.94 -6.71
C TYR A 69 8.42 -1.49 -5.75
N SER A 70 8.20 -1.23 -4.47
CA SER A 70 9.09 -1.64 -3.39
C SER A 70 8.60 -2.90 -2.69
N ASN A 71 9.53 -3.75 -2.26
CA ASN A 71 9.26 -4.85 -1.36
C ASN A 71 9.70 -4.49 0.05
N LEU A 72 8.89 -4.87 1.04
CA LEU A 72 9.28 -4.87 2.44
C LEU A 72 9.17 -6.29 2.99
N ASP A 73 10.29 -6.86 3.38
CA ASP A 73 10.37 -8.17 4.01
C ASP A 73 10.46 -8.01 5.54
N VAL A 74 9.49 -8.60 6.27
CA VAL A 74 9.41 -8.50 7.73
C VAL A 74 9.38 -9.90 8.34
N THR A 75 10.29 -10.18 9.27
CA THR A 75 10.25 -11.44 10.00
C THR A 75 9.10 -11.46 11.00
N ASP A 76 9.02 -10.48 11.88
CA ASP A 76 7.95 -10.38 12.88
C ASP A 76 7.27 -9.01 12.80
N LEU A 77 6.00 -9.01 12.39
CA LEU A 77 5.16 -7.81 12.32
C LEU A 77 4.24 -7.72 13.53
N THR A 78 4.24 -6.58 14.20
CA THR A 78 3.23 -6.20 15.17
C THR A 78 2.53 -4.93 14.69
N ALA A 79 1.33 -5.07 14.11
CA ALA A 79 0.59 -3.94 13.57
C ALA A 79 -0.85 -3.92 14.11
N ASP A 80 -1.22 -2.81 14.73
CA ASP A 80 -2.58 -2.54 15.19
C ASP A 80 -2.89 -1.04 15.08
N LYS A 81 -3.92 -0.69 14.34
CA LYS A 81 -4.26 0.70 13.98
C LYS A 81 -3.10 1.41 13.24
N GLY A 82 -2.29 0.64 12.50
CA GLY A 82 -1.28 1.16 11.59
C GLY A 82 -1.90 1.55 10.24
N ASN A 83 -1.27 2.51 9.57
CA ASN A 83 -1.65 2.95 8.22
C ASN A 83 -0.56 2.54 7.24
N PHE A 84 -0.91 1.75 6.25
CA PHE A 84 -0.01 1.29 5.20
C PHE A 84 -0.40 1.97 3.88
N ILE A 85 0.55 2.63 3.23
CA ILE A 85 0.33 3.29 1.94
C ILE A 85 1.15 2.54 0.89
N MET A 86 0.48 2.01 -0.13
CA MET A 86 1.09 1.16 -1.15
C MET A 86 0.69 1.62 -2.55
N SER A 87 1.64 1.60 -3.47
CA SER A 87 1.39 1.84 -4.89
C SER A 87 0.89 0.58 -5.59
N VAL A 88 -0.06 0.76 -6.50
CA VAL A 88 -0.58 -0.30 -7.36
C VAL A 88 -0.80 0.25 -8.77
N GLY A 89 -0.55 -0.53 -9.81
CA GLY A 89 -0.85 -0.07 -11.16
C GLY A 89 -0.23 -0.88 -12.28
N ALA A 90 0.22 -0.20 -13.31
CA ALA A 90 0.85 -0.83 -14.46
C ALA A 90 2.14 -1.55 -14.07
N VAL A 91 2.49 -2.58 -14.82
CA VAL A 91 3.73 -3.33 -14.62
C VAL A 91 4.95 -2.41 -14.73
N ASP A 92 5.86 -2.52 -13.77
CA ASP A 92 7.14 -1.82 -13.80
C ASP A 92 8.19 -2.57 -14.64
N GLY A 93 9.41 -2.02 -14.67
CA GLY A 93 10.54 -2.63 -15.39
C GLY A 93 11.01 -3.98 -14.82
N GLU A 94 10.54 -4.37 -13.64
CA GLU A 94 10.86 -5.62 -12.96
C GLU A 94 9.71 -6.64 -13.00
N GLY A 95 8.61 -6.32 -13.68
CA GLY A 95 7.43 -7.19 -13.78
C GLY A 95 6.50 -7.15 -12.58
N LYS A 96 6.63 -6.16 -11.70
CA LYS A 96 5.79 -5.97 -10.53
C LYS A 96 4.59 -5.08 -10.88
N TYR A 97 3.45 -5.31 -10.22
CA TYR A 97 2.22 -4.51 -10.35
C TYR A 97 1.88 -3.71 -9.09
N SER A 98 2.59 -3.92 -8.01
CA SER A 98 2.35 -3.26 -6.73
C SER A 98 3.57 -3.29 -5.84
N ASP A 99 3.61 -2.38 -4.87
CA ASP A 99 4.38 -2.57 -3.66
C ASP A 99 3.94 -3.86 -2.95
N LYS A 100 4.84 -4.48 -2.21
CA LYS A 100 4.55 -5.74 -1.53
C LYS A 100 5.14 -5.80 -0.13
N LEU A 101 4.30 -6.14 0.85
CA LEU A 101 4.69 -6.47 2.22
C LEU A 101 4.70 -7.99 2.40
N ASN A 102 5.88 -8.57 2.61
CA ASN A 102 6.05 -9.98 2.90
C ASN A 102 6.27 -10.19 4.40
N ILE A 103 5.51 -11.08 5.02
CA ILE A 103 5.50 -11.29 6.46
C ILE A 103 5.80 -12.76 6.76
N VAL A 104 6.74 -13.03 7.66
CA VAL A 104 6.97 -14.39 8.15
C VAL A 104 6.04 -14.70 9.31
N ASN A 105 5.96 -13.81 10.31
CA ASN A 105 5.07 -13.93 11.45
C ASN A 105 4.36 -12.61 11.71
N SER A 106 3.11 -12.64 12.15
CA SER A 106 2.40 -11.43 12.57
C SER A 106 1.59 -11.64 13.85
N ALA A 107 1.36 -10.55 14.58
CA ALA A 107 0.41 -10.50 15.68
C ALA A 107 -0.97 -10.05 15.18
N ALA A 108 -2.02 -10.41 15.91
CA ALA A 108 -3.37 -9.93 15.65
C ALA A 108 -3.45 -8.39 15.67
N GLY A 109 -4.28 -7.82 14.81
CA GLY A 109 -4.53 -6.38 14.74
C GLY A 109 -5.30 -5.99 13.49
N THR A 110 -5.89 -4.80 13.51
CA THR A 110 -6.63 -4.26 12.36
C THR A 110 -5.97 -2.98 11.89
N ASN A 111 -5.62 -2.94 10.61
CA ASN A 111 -4.84 -1.89 10.00
C ASN A 111 -5.56 -1.29 8.79
N THR A 112 -5.22 -0.08 8.45
CA THR A 112 -5.72 0.62 7.27
C THR A 112 -4.72 0.46 6.12
N LEU A 113 -5.24 0.20 4.92
CA LEU A 113 -4.47 0.16 3.69
C LEU A 113 -4.96 1.25 2.74
N GLN A 114 -4.14 2.25 2.51
CA GLN A 114 -4.35 3.25 1.48
C GLN A 114 -3.65 2.83 0.19
N ILE A 115 -4.38 2.79 -0.91
CA ILE A 115 -3.83 2.43 -2.21
C ILE A 115 -3.67 3.68 -3.06
N VAL A 116 -2.48 3.85 -3.63
CA VAL A 116 -2.16 4.91 -4.58
C VAL A 116 -2.02 4.30 -5.97
N SER A 117 -2.81 4.76 -6.92
CA SER A 117 -2.76 4.26 -8.29
C SER A 117 -1.65 4.93 -9.10
N ASN A 118 -0.75 4.12 -9.64
CA ASN A 118 0.26 4.54 -10.63
C ASN A 118 -0.22 4.34 -12.07
N GLY A 119 -1.55 4.34 -12.32
CA GLY A 119 -2.16 3.97 -13.59
C GLY A 119 -2.24 2.44 -13.76
N GLY A 120 -3.13 1.98 -14.65
CA GLY A 120 -3.24 0.55 -14.95
C GLY A 120 -3.72 -0.32 -13.78
N LEU A 121 -4.55 0.20 -12.89
CA LEU A 121 -5.10 -0.53 -11.74
C LEU A 121 -5.80 -1.84 -12.18
N GLU A 122 -6.51 -1.79 -13.30
CA GLU A 122 -7.15 -2.97 -13.89
C GLU A 122 -6.12 -4.05 -14.26
N ALA A 123 -4.92 -3.66 -14.72
CA ALA A 123 -3.86 -4.63 -15.02
C ALA A 123 -3.37 -5.34 -13.76
N ALA A 124 -3.20 -4.61 -12.65
CA ALA A 124 -2.84 -5.19 -11.37
C ALA A 124 -3.92 -6.17 -10.86
N ALA A 125 -5.20 -5.77 -10.94
CA ALA A 125 -6.32 -6.63 -10.56
C ALA A 125 -6.41 -7.89 -11.42
N ASN A 126 -6.31 -7.77 -12.74
CA ASN A 126 -6.35 -8.90 -13.67
C ASN A 126 -5.18 -9.88 -13.50
N ASN A 127 -4.05 -9.41 -12.97
CA ASN A 127 -2.89 -10.23 -12.64
C ASN A 127 -2.87 -10.69 -11.19
N ASN A 128 -3.96 -10.48 -10.42
CA ASN A 128 -4.08 -10.87 -9.02
C ASN A 128 -2.90 -10.34 -8.17
N ALA A 129 -2.55 -9.07 -8.32
CA ALA A 129 -1.44 -8.47 -7.60
C ALA A 129 -1.58 -8.69 -6.08
N VAL A 130 -0.56 -9.32 -5.49
CA VAL A 130 -0.51 -9.58 -4.05
C VAL A 130 0.15 -8.39 -3.39
N LEU A 131 -0.58 -7.72 -2.51
CA LEU A 131 -0.11 -6.55 -1.76
C LEU A 131 0.57 -6.96 -0.46
N ILE A 132 -0.02 -7.94 0.24
CA ILE A 132 0.48 -8.40 1.54
C ILE A 132 0.47 -9.92 1.51
N SER A 133 1.56 -10.55 1.93
CA SER A 133 1.65 -11.99 2.01
C SER A 133 2.13 -12.46 3.37
N GLY A 134 1.63 -13.62 3.81
CA GLY A 134 2.08 -14.31 5.00
C GLY A 134 1.47 -13.84 6.33
N ALA A 135 0.47 -12.95 6.32
CA ALA A 135 -0.21 -12.53 7.55
C ALA A 135 -1.00 -13.68 8.20
N VAL A 136 -1.09 -13.71 9.53
CA VAL A 136 -1.99 -14.64 10.20
C VAL A 136 -3.45 -14.18 10.13
N ALA A 137 -4.41 -15.08 10.34
CA ALA A 137 -5.85 -14.83 10.18
C ALA A 137 -6.38 -13.59 10.93
N ASP A 138 -5.85 -13.31 12.11
CA ASP A 138 -6.29 -12.18 12.94
C ASP A 138 -5.56 -10.86 12.64
N THR A 139 -4.62 -10.85 11.68
CA THR A 139 -4.02 -9.62 11.14
C THR A 139 -4.84 -9.16 9.95
N LYS A 140 -5.56 -8.05 10.08
CA LYS A 140 -6.50 -7.54 9.08
C LYS A 140 -5.99 -6.25 8.45
N PHE A 141 -6.30 -6.09 7.15
CA PHE A 141 -6.05 -4.88 6.38
C PHE A 141 -7.34 -4.46 5.69
N ILE A 142 -7.74 -3.21 5.88
CA ILE A 142 -8.98 -2.64 5.34
C ILE A 142 -8.59 -1.48 4.42
N VAL A 143 -9.08 -1.52 3.18
CA VAL A 143 -8.85 -0.41 2.23
C VAL A 143 -9.58 0.83 2.71
N ASP A 144 -8.86 1.96 2.75
CA ASP A 144 -9.38 3.26 3.17
C ASP A 144 -9.84 4.08 1.97
N GLY A 145 -11.14 4.02 1.71
CA GLY A 145 -11.80 4.81 0.69
C GLY A 145 -11.51 4.42 -0.76
N PRO A 146 -12.07 5.17 -1.72
CA PRO A 146 -11.87 4.91 -3.12
C PRO A 146 -10.45 5.27 -3.59
N VAL A 147 -9.99 4.56 -4.60
CA VAL A 147 -8.71 4.82 -5.26
C VAL A 147 -8.93 5.67 -6.50
N TYR A 148 -8.27 6.80 -6.59
CA TYR A 148 -8.37 7.70 -7.74
C TYR A 148 -7.27 7.39 -8.77
N ALA A 149 -7.66 7.23 -10.02
CA ALA A 149 -6.74 6.98 -11.12
C ALA A 149 -6.86 8.04 -12.22
N ASN A 150 -5.72 8.65 -12.57
CA ASN A 150 -5.58 9.65 -13.63
C ASN A 150 -6.51 10.87 -13.49
N GLY A 151 -7.04 11.16 -12.30
CA GLY A 151 -7.94 12.26 -12.04
C GLY A 151 -9.31 12.16 -12.77
N LEU A 152 -9.64 11.03 -13.38
CA LEU A 152 -10.85 10.83 -14.18
C LEU A 152 -11.76 9.75 -13.63
N TYR A 153 -11.21 8.80 -12.90
CA TYR A 153 -11.93 7.64 -12.40
C TYR A 153 -11.65 7.42 -10.93
N GLU A 154 -12.66 6.94 -10.23
CA GLU A 154 -12.54 6.37 -8.90
C GLU A 154 -12.82 4.87 -8.96
N TYR A 155 -12.15 4.13 -8.09
CA TYR A 155 -12.27 2.69 -7.97
C TYR A 155 -12.56 2.34 -6.52
N ASP A 156 -13.63 1.61 -6.30
CA ASP A 156 -13.84 0.91 -5.04
C ASP A 156 -13.19 -0.46 -5.15
N LEU A 157 -12.22 -0.72 -4.30
CA LEU A 157 -11.47 -1.97 -4.29
C LEU A 157 -11.89 -2.86 -3.14
N GLU A 158 -12.06 -4.12 -3.44
CA GLU A 158 -12.19 -5.17 -2.44
C GLU A 158 -10.94 -6.04 -2.44
N LEU A 159 -10.36 -6.24 -1.27
CA LEU A 159 -9.28 -7.19 -1.11
C LEU A 159 -9.83 -8.60 -0.92
N ALA A 160 -9.30 -9.56 -1.68
CA ALA A 160 -9.52 -10.96 -1.44
C ALA A 160 -8.37 -11.53 -0.61
N THR A 161 -8.71 -12.45 0.29
CA THR A 161 -7.72 -13.22 1.03
C THR A 161 -7.59 -14.62 0.44
N GLN A 162 -6.36 -15.09 0.33
CA GLN A 162 -6.07 -16.47 -0.06
C GLN A 162 -5.24 -17.11 1.04
N GLU A 163 -5.78 -18.19 1.61
CA GLU A 163 -5.06 -18.98 2.60
C GLU A 163 -3.97 -19.84 1.95
N ASN A 164 -2.80 -19.83 2.58
CA ASN A 164 -1.68 -20.70 2.23
C ASN A 164 -1.00 -21.16 3.52
N GLN A 165 -1.20 -22.42 3.91
CA GLN A 165 -0.58 -23.04 5.10
C GLN A 165 -0.82 -22.28 6.41
N GLY A 166 -2.05 -21.83 6.65
CA GLY A 166 -2.43 -21.07 7.87
C GLY A 166 -2.02 -19.62 7.85
N LYS A 167 -1.51 -19.13 6.73
CA LYS A 167 -1.19 -17.72 6.47
C LYS A 167 -2.06 -17.21 5.33
N TYR A 168 -2.22 -15.90 5.27
CA TYR A 168 -3.11 -15.25 4.32
C TYR A 168 -2.34 -14.27 3.45
N ASP A 169 -2.60 -14.35 2.16
CA ASP A 169 -2.20 -13.36 1.18
C ASP A 169 -3.38 -12.43 0.89
N TRP A 170 -3.13 -11.13 0.86
CA TRP A 170 -4.09 -10.11 0.52
C TRP A 170 -3.78 -9.58 -0.89
N LYS A 171 -4.75 -9.72 -1.77
CA LYS A 171 -4.66 -9.33 -3.17
C LYS A 171 -5.87 -8.52 -3.58
N ILE A 172 -5.80 -7.81 -4.70
CA ILE A 172 -6.95 -7.16 -5.30
C ILE A 172 -7.91 -8.26 -5.77
N GLY A 173 -9.09 -8.35 -5.15
CA GLY A 173 -10.11 -9.37 -5.46
C GLY A 173 -11.06 -8.89 -6.55
N SER A 174 -11.69 -7.75 -6.33
CA SER A 174 -12.62 -7.12 -7.27
C SER A 174 -12.51 -5.60 -7.21
N TYR A 175 -13.05 -4.93 -8.20
CA TYR A 175 -13.18 -3.48 -8.21
C TYR A 175 -14.45 -3.05 -8.96
N THR A 176 -15.01 -1.91 -8.56
CA THR A 176 -15.93 -1.15 -9.40
C THR A 176 -15.25 0.12 -9.88
N LYS A 177 -15.59 0.59 -11.07
CA LYS A 177 -15.01 1.79 -11.69
C LYS A 177 -16.11 2.78 -12.01
N ALA A 178 -15.99 3.99 -11.54
CA ALA A 178 -16.89 5.08 -11.86
C ALA A 178 -16.10 6.31 -12.36
N ALA A 179 -16.71 7.10 -13.25
CA ALA A 179 -16.17 8.42 -13.56
C ALA A 179 -16.43 9.35 -12.39
N ILE A 180 -15.46 10.18 -12.03
CA ILE A 180 -15.65 11.16 -10.97
C ILE A 180 -16.72 12.20 -11.40
N ASP A 181 -17.41 12.79 -10.45
CA ASP A 181 -18.54 13.72 -10.70
C ASP A 181 -18.19 14.89 -11.62
N SER A 182 -16.99 15.41 -11.55
CA SER A 182 -16.51 16.49 -12.43
C SER A 182 -16.47 16.07 -13.90
N VAL A 183 -16.12 14.82 -14.20
CA VAL A 183 -16.10 14.26 -15.56
C VAL A 183 -17.53 14.04 -16.05
N ASN A 184 -18.40 13.52 -15.21
CA ASN A 184 -19.80 13.32 -15.51
C ASN A 184 -20.51 14.66 -15.80
N SER A 185 -20.21 15.70 -15.02
CA SER A 185 -20.78 17.04 -15.21
C SER A 185 -20.30 17.68 -16.53
N PHE A 186 -19.04 17.49 -16.90
CA PHE A 186 -18.49 17.97 -18.17
C PHE A 186 -19.14 17.26 -19.38
N ALA A 187 -19.30 15.94 -19.30
CA ALA A 187 -19.95 15.15 -20.36
C ALA A 187 -21.41 15.57 -20.55
N ALA A 188 -22.15 15.77 -19.46
CA ALA A 188 -23.55 16.24 -19.50
C ALA A 188 -23.65 17.65 -20.09
N GLY A 189 -22.74 18.58 -19.71
CA GLY A 189 -22.69 19.92 -20.26
C GLY A 189 -22.46 19.95 -21.77
N ASN A 190 -21.55 19.12 -22.27
CA ASN A 190 -21.29 18.99 -23.71
C ASN A 190 -22.48 18.40 -24.48
N GLN A 191 -23.19 17.46 -23.88
CA GLN A 191 -24.38 16.87 -24.50
C GLN A 191 -25.53 17.88 -24.62
N VAL A 192 -25.73 18.70 -23.61
CA VAL A 192 -26.73 19.80 -23.64
C VAL A 192 -26.35 20.85 -24.68
N ALA A 193 -25.08 21.25 -24.77
CA ALA A 193 -24.62 22.20 -25.77
C ALA A 193 -24.79 21.67 -27.21
N TYR A 194 -24.52 20.40 -27.45
CA TYR A 194 -24.70 19.77 -28.74
C TYR A 194 -26.19 19.70 -29.16
N SER A 195 -27.08 19.30 -28.24
CA SER A 195 -28.52 19.24 -28.53
C SER A 195 -29.09 20.63 -28.82
N ALA A 196 -28.69 21.65 -28.05
CA ALA A 196 -29.10 23.02 -28.28
C ALA A 196 -28.66 23.57 -29.66
N TRP A 197 -27.46 23.15 -30.11
CA TRP A 197 -26.97 23.52 -31.43
C TRP A 197 -27.73 22.81 -32.57
N VAL A 198 -28.06 21.54 -32.41
CA VAL A 198 -28.83 20.75 -33.41
C VAL A 198 -30.27 21.26 -33.51
N ASP A 199 -30.91 21.57 -32.37
CA ASP A 199 -32.31 22.03 -32.33
C ASP A 199 -32.48 23.51 -32.77
N GLY A 200 -31.37 24.28 -32.80
CA GLY A 200 -31.37 25.69 -33.18
C GLY A 200 -31.08 25.97 -34.67
N ASN A 201 -30.79 24.95 -35.47
CA ASN A 201 -30.61 25.01 -36.92
C ASN A 201 -31.79 24.34 -37.66
#